data_9955519a4d8ba501a8152e950b7dd183
#
_entry.id   9955519a4d8ba501a8152e950b7dd183
#
_cell.length_a   1.000
_cell.length_b   1.000
_cell.length_c   1.000
_cell.angle_alpha   90.00
_cell.angle_beta   90.00
_cell.angle_gamma   90.00
#
_symmetry.space_group_name_H-M   'P 1'
#
loop_
_entity.id
_entity.type
_entity.pdbx_description
1 polymer ?
#
loop_
_entity_poly.entity_id
_entity_poly.type
_entity_poly.pdbx_seq_one_letter_code
_entity_poly.pdbx_strand_id
1 'polypeptide(L)'
;MIWWHQAQFALWGHPELLDRTLSWYETVEPIARQIAERQGFKGIRWMKMTDPSGVEAPSSVGSFLIWQQPHFIYLAELLYRSNPDKKVIEKYNYLVQETAKFMYAFATYDELGVRFILKGAIPAQETLNASTTINPPFELSYWYFAMQIAQIWRERAGEKRNLEWDELIDKLSPLAYNEDGLYLAAENAIDTYKDIRFTSDHMAVLGAVGILPMNKLIREDYMKNTLQWIWDNWNWGKTWGWDYPCLLYTSPSPRDS
;
A
#
# COMPACT_ATOMS: atom_id res chain seq x y z
N MET A 1 -1.13 11.16 -3.23
CA MET A 1 -1.45 12.52 -2.71
C MET A 1 -2.56 12.51 -1.67
N ILE A 2 -3.68 11.80 -1.88
CA ILE A 2 -4.80 11.75 -0.91
C ILE A 2 -4.33 11.37 0.50
N TRP A 3 -3.50 10.34 0.62
CA TRP A 3 -2.98 9.87 1.90
C TRP A 3 -2.21 10.97 2.65
N TRP A 4 -1.29 11.67 1.99
CA TRP A 4 -0.52 12.77 2.57
C TRP A 4 -1.38 13.92 3.06
N HIS A 5 -2.40 14.27 2.29
CA HIS A 5 -3.29 15.38 2.62
C HIS A 5 -4.30 15.06 3.72
N GLN A 6 -4.60 13.80 3.97
CA GLN A 6 -5.64 13.38 4.91
C GLN A 6 -5.10 12.82 6.23
N ALA A 7 -4.00 12.05 6.19
CA ALA A 7 -3.42 11.44 7.39
C ALA A 7 -3.04 12.49 8.46
N GLN A 8 -2.58 13.65 8.02
CA GLN A 8 -2.19 14.75 8.90
C GLN A 8 -3.35 15.26 9.81
N PHE A 9 -4.60 15.19 9.36
CA PHE A 9 -5.72 15.66 10.19
C PHE A 9 -5.81 14.87 11.48
N ALA A 10 -5.69 13.54 11.42
CA ALA A 10 -5.68 12.69 12.60
C ALA A 10 -4.44 12.96 13.48
N LEU A 11 -3.26 13.10 12.86
CA LEU A 11 -2.00 13.34 13.56
C LEU A 11 -1.97 14.71 14.28
N TRP A 12 -2.67 15.70 13.75
CA TRP A 12 -2.74 17.05 14.33
C TRP A 12 -3.95 17.29 15.24
N GLY A 13 -4.69 16.24 15.58
CA GLY A 13 -5.82 16.31 16.52
C GLY A 13 -7.13 16.82 15.90
N HIS A 14 -7.29 16.69 14.58
CA HIS A 14 -8.49 17.09 13.84
C HIS A 14 -9.15 15.88 13.13
N PRO A 15 -9.47 14.77 13.86
CA PRO A 15 -10.05 13.57 13.26
C PRO A 15 -11.40 13.83 12.58
N GLU A 16 -12.15 14.87 12.99
CA GLU A 16 -13.41 15.27 12.35
C GLU A 16 -13.24 15.71 10.89
N LEU A 17 -12.07 16.28 10.52
CA LEU A 17 -11.74 16.62 9.14
C LEU A 17 -11.44 15.37 8.32
N LEU A 18 -10.74 14.41 8.92
CA LEU A 18 -10.51 13.11 8.29
C LEU A 18 -11.83 12.35 8.06
N ASP A 19 -12.74 12.32 9.04
CA ASP A 19 -14.05 11.68 8.91
C ASP A 19 -14.86 12.28 7.75
N ARG A 20 -14.85 13.62 7.61
CA ARG A 20 -15.51 14.31 6.49
C ARG A 20 -14.93 13.89 5.13
N THR A 21 -13.64 13.69 5.02
CA THR A 21 -13.02 13.26 3.76
C THR A 21 -13.29 11.79 3.46
N LEU A 22 -13.35 10.93 4.48
CA LEU A 22 -13.66 9.52 4.32
C LEU A 22 -15.11 9.26 3.84
N SER A 23 -16.04 10.17 4.13
CA SER A 23 -17.43 10.04 3.66
C SER A 23 -17.56 10.05 2.12
N TRP A 24 -16.57 10.60 1.41
CA TRP A 24 -16.52 10.52 -0.06
C TRP A 24 -16.47 9.06 -0.54
N TYR A 25 -15.73 8.18 0.15
CA TYR A 25 -15.64 6.76 -0.21
C TYR A 25 -17.00 6.05 -0.13
N GLU A 26 -17.86 6.46 0.83
CA GLU A 26 -19.24 5.94 0.92
C GLU A 26 -20.05 6.35 -0.31
N THR A 27 -19.88 7.58 -0.78
CA THR A 27 -20.60 8.13 -1.93
C THR A 27 -20.23 7.42 -3.24
N VAL A 28 -18.94 7.08 -3.43
CA VAL A 28 -18.44 6.49 -4.68
C VAL A 28 -18.34 4.96 -4.65
N GLU A 29 -18.71 4.33 -3.54
CA GLU A 29 -18.67 2.86 -3.38
C GLU A 29 -19.33 2.11 -4.55
N PRO A 30 -20.53 2.48 -5.03
CA PRO A 30 -21.17 1.75 -6.13
C PRO A 30 -20.33 1.75 -7.42
N ILE A 31 -19.68 2.86 -7.73
CA ILE A 31 -18.79 2.96 -8.90
C ILE A 31 -17.53 2.13 -8.69
N ALA A 32 -16.91 2.22 -7.52
CA ALA A 32 -15.72 1.45 -7.19
C ALA A 32 -15.96 -0.07 -7.22
N ARG A 33 -17.16 -0.52 -6.85
CA ARG A 33 -17.60 -1.91 -6.99
C ARG A 33 -17.72 -2.32 -8.45
N GLN A 34 -18.40 -1.52 -9.28
CA GLN A 34 -18.49 -1.77 -10.72
C GLN A 34 -17.12 -1.87 -11.40
N ILE A 35 -16.14 -1.05 -10.94
CA ILE A 35 -14.76 -1.13 -11.44
C ILE A 35 -14.13 -2.49 -11.07
N ALA A 36 -14.29 -2.95 -9.83
CA ALA A 36 -13.80 -4.26 -9.41
C ALA A 36 -14.42 -5.40 -10.25
N GLU A 37 -15.74 -5.39 -10.43
CA GLU A 37 -16.48 -6.38 -11.22
C GLU A 37 -16.04 -6.39 -12.68
N ARG A 38 -15.86 -5.21 -13.30
CA ARG A 38 -15.35 -5.07 -14.67
C ARG A 38 -13.94 -5.66 -14.82
N GLN A 39 -13.12 -5.58 -13.77
CA GLN A 39 -11.77 -6.15 -13.73
C GLN A 39 -11.77 -7.64 -13.34
N GLY A 40 -12.93 -8.25 -13.06
CA GLY A 40 -13.07 -9.65 -12.66
C GLY A 40 -12.76 -9.94 -11.19
N PHE A 41 -12.76 -8.93 -10.33
CA PHE A 41 -12.48 -9.08 -8.90
C PHE A 41 -13.71 -8.88 -8.03
N LYS A 42 -13.68 -9.49 -6.85
CA LYS A 42 -14.67 -9.26 -5.78
C LYS A 42 -14.29 -8.04 -4.94
N GLY A 43 -15.26 -7.46 -4.24
CA GLY A 43 -15.04 -6.33 -3.33
C GLY A 43 -15.09 -4.98 -4.02
N ILE A 44 -14.29 -4.03 -3.56
CA ILE A 44 -14.28 -2.63 -4.02
C ILE A 44 -12.88 -2.26 -4.50
N ARG A 45 -12.78 -1.71 -5.73
CA ARG A 45 -11.55 -1.23 -6.34
C ARG A 45 -11.44 0.29 -6.25
N TRP A 46 -10.54 0.79 -5.42
CA TRP A 46 -10.20 2.21 -5.36
C TRP A 46 -9.17 2.56 -6.43
N MET A 47 -9.56 3.38 -7.41
CA MET A 47 -8.66 3.79 -8.49
C MET A 47 -7.71 4.91 -8.04
N LYS A 48 -6.53 5.00 -8.65
CA LYS A 48 -5.55 6.06 -8.35
C LYS A 48 -6.08 7.45 -8.71
N MET A 49 -6.77 7.56 -9.81
CA MET A 49 -7.30 8.82 -10.34
C MET A 49 -8.76 8.65 -10.73
N THR A 50 -9.60 9.45 -10.12
CA THR A 50 -11.03 9.53 -10.41
C THR A 50 -11.45 10.98 -10.47
N ASP A 51 -12.60 11.23 -11.07
CA ASP A 51 -13.33 12.46 -10.86
C ASP A 51 -14.03 12.46 -9.47
N PRO A 52 -14.68 13.55 -9.06
CA PRO A 52 -15.39 13.61 -7.78
C PRO A 52 -16.54 12.57 -7.64
N SER A 53 -17.09 12.07 -8.75
CA SER A 53 -18.13 11.05 -8.74
C SER A 53 -17.58 9.62 -8.63
N GLY A 54 -16.26 9.45 -8.62
CA GLY A 54 -15.60 8.14 -8.54
C GLY A 54 -15.37 7.47 -9.90
N VAL A 55 -15.74 8.12 -10.99
CA VAL A 55 -15.48 7.60 -12.34
C VAL A 55 -14.00 7.70 -12.65
N GLU A 56 -13.45 6.60 -13.19
CA GLU A 56 -12.04 6.49 -13.52
C GLU A 56 -11.59 7.55 -14.55
N ALA A 57 -10.56 8.30 -14.22
CA ALA A 57 -9.97 9.25 -15.14
C ALA A 57 -9.14 8.53 -16.24
N PRO A 58 -9.13 9.02 -17.48
CA PRO A 58 -8.30 8.47 -18.55
C PRO A 58 -6.83 8.42 -18.14
N SER A 59 -6.22 7.23 -18.18
CA SER A 59 -4.81 7.03 -17.85
C SER A 59 -4.31 5.73 -18.47
N SER A 60 -3.11 5.76 -19.03
CA SER A 60 -2.44 4.56 -19.56
C SER A 60 -1.95 3.61 -18.46
N VAL A 61 -1.77 4.10 -17.24
CA VAL A 61 -1.23 3.34 -16.12
C VAL A 61 -2.22 3.20 -14.94
N GLY A 62 -3.21 4.09 -14.85
CA GLY A 62 -4.11 4.20 -13.68
C GLY A 62 -4.79 2.89 -13.28
N SER A 63 -5.25 2.13 -14.29
CA SER A 63 -5.94 0.83 -14.07
C SER A 63 -5.03 -0.25 -13.48
N PHE A 64 -3.71 -0.12 -13.65
CA PHE A 64 -2.72 -1.09 -13.20
C PHE A 64 -2.09 -0.76 -11.85
N LEU A 65 -2.27 0.48 -11.36
CA LEU A 65 -1.71 0.91 -10.08
C LEU A 65 -2.54 0.36 -8.91
N ILE A 66 -1.88 -0.22 -7.93
CA ILE A 66 -2.54 -0.85 -6.77
C ILE A 66 -2.12 -0.29 -5.41
N TRP A 67 -1.05 0.48 -5.34
CA TRP A 67 -0.49 0.98 -4.09
C TRP A 67 -1.47 1.87 -3.28
N GLN A 68 -2.45 2.49 -3.92
CA GLN A 68 -3.48 3.30 -3.26
C GLN A 68 -4.66 2.48 -2.73
N GLN A 69 -4.81 1.22 -3.16
CA GLN A 69 -5.94 0.36 -2.77
C GLN A 69 -6.12 0.27 -1.25
N PRO A 70 -5.06 0.09 -0.43
CA PRO A 70 -5.19 0.00 1.01
C PRO A 70 -5.43 1.34 1.74
N HIS A 71 -5.36 2.47 1.05
CA HIS A 71 -5.44 3.81 1.70
C HIS A 71 -6.69 3.98 2.56
N PHE A 72 -7.84 3.49 2.09
CA PHE A 72 -9.07 3.58 2.87
C PHE A 72 -8.94 2.88 4.22
N ILE A 73 -8.41 1.65 4.24
CA ILE A 73 -8.20 0.88 5.49
C ILE A 73 -7.24 1.64 6.42
N TYR A 74 -6.16 2.18 5.88
CA TYR A 74 -5.18 2.95 6.66
C TYR A 74 -5.81 4.19 7.31
N LEU A 75 -6.54 4.97 6.53
CA LEU A 75 -7.17 6.21 7.00
C LEU A 75 -8.30 5.95 8.00
N ALA A 76 -9.10 4.91 7.78
CA ALA A 76 -10.12 4.47 8.72
C ALA A 76 -9.50 4.02 10.06
N GLU A 77 -8.37 3.32 10.01
CA GLU A 77 -7.61 2.94 11.22
C GLU A 77 -7.04 4.16 11.96
N LEU A 78 -6.50 5.15 11.24
CA LEU A 78 -6.06 6.41 11.85
C LEU A 78 -7.21 7.15 12.54
N LEU A 79 -8.37 7.22 11.89
CA LEU A 79 -9.55 7.83 12.48
C LEU A 79 -9.96 7.11 13.78
N TYR A 80 -10.02 5.77 13.74
CA TYR A 80 -10.35 4.98 14.92
C TYR A 80 -9.32 5.18 16.06
N ARG A 81 -8.03 5.19 15.75
CA ARG A 81 -6.98 5.41 16.76
C ARG A 81 -7.04 6.79 17.40
N SER A 82 -7.42 7.80 16.63
CA SER A 82 -7.55 9.17 17.14
C SER A 82 -8.75 9.32 18.10
N ASN A 83 -9.80 8.56 17.89
CA ASN A 83 -10.99 8.54 18.72
C ASN A 83 -11.61 7.14 18.69
N PRO A 84 -11.17 6.20 19.57
CA PRO A 84 -11.70 4.85 19.63
C PRO A 84 -13.18 4.83 20.03
N ASP A 85 -14.07 4.93 19.04
CA ASP A 85 -15.52 4.88 19.21
C ASP A 85 -16.11 3.76 18.36
N LYS A 86 -17.01 2.98 18.94
CA LYS A 86 -17.75 1.94 18.24
C LYS A 86 -18.49 2.45 17.01
N LYS A 87 -18.95 3.69 17.03
CA LYS A 87 -19.60 4.34 15.87
C LYS A 87 -18.68 4.43 14.65
N VAL A 88 -17.37 4.58 14.84
CA VAL A 88 -16.41 4.58 13.72
C VAL A 88 -16.36 3.20 13.06
N ILE A 89 -16.39 2.14 13.88
CA ILE A 89 -16.46 0.76 13.37
C ILE A 89 -17.80 0.52 12.65
N GLU A 90 -18.93 0.89 13.27
CA GLU A 90 -20.26 0.74 12.67
C GLU A 90 -20.37 1.46 11.33
N LYS A 91 -19.76 2.64 11.20
CA LYS A 91 -19.79 3.43 9.97
C LYS A 91 -18.92 2.85 8.85
N TYR A 92 -17.69 2.45 9.15
CA TYR A 92 -16.70 2.15 8.13
C TYR A 92 -16.31 0.68 7.96
N ASN A 93 -16.72 -0.22 8.89
CA ASN A 93 -16.33 -1.63 8.80
C ASN A 93 -16.72 -2.28 7.47
N TYR A 94 -17.90 -1.96 6.95
CA TYR A 94 -18.34 -2.47 5.65
C TYR A 94 -17.33 -2.15 4.53
N LEU A 95 -16.92 -0.89 4.40
CA LEU A 95 -15.95 -0.48 3.37
C LEU A 95 -14.55 -1.07 3.61
N VAL A 96 -14.13 -1.20 4.87
CA VAL A 96 -12.87 -1.88 5.23
C VAL A 96 -12.91 -3.33 4.74
N GLN A 97 -14.01 -4.06 5.03
CA GLN A 97 -14.15 -5.46 4.62
C GLN A 97 -14.21 -5.61 3.10
N GLU A 98 -14.96 -4.77 2.40
CA GLU A 98 -15.07 -4.83 0.93
C GLU A 98 -13.75 -4.45 0.24
N THR A 99 -12.99 -3.50 0.81
CA THR A 99 -11.63 -3.18 0.35
C THR A 99 -10.71 -4.40 0.49
N ALA A 100 -10.74 -5.07 1.64
CA ALA A 100 -9.95 -6.26 1.90
C ALA A 100 -10.36 -7.46 1.03
N LYS A 101 -11.66 -7.60 0.68
CA LYS A 101 -12.12 -8.62 -0.28
C LYS A 101 -11.48 -8.45 -1.65
N PHE A 102 -11.37 -7.21 -2.13
CA PHE A 102 -10.65 -6.95 -3.37
C PHE A 102 -9.17 -7.32 -3.24
N MET A 103 -8.54 -6.93 -2.14
CA MET A 103 -7.12 -7.21 -1.91
C MET A 103 -6.83 -8.71 -1.86
N TYR A 104 -7.72 -9.48 -1.23
CA TYR A 104 -7.63 -10.95 -1.23
C TYR A 104 -7.81 -11.53 -2.64
N ALA A 105 -8.83 -11.07 -3.37
CA ALA A 105 -9.12 -11.55 -4.73
C ALA A 105 -8.02 -11.20 -5.74
N PHE A 106 -7.28 -10.09 -5.53
CA PHE A 106 -6.18 -9.67 -6.39
C PHE A 106 -4.90 -10.50 -6.15
N ALA A 107 -4.65 -10.93 -4.93
CA ALA A 107 -3.48 -11.75 -4.62
C ALA A 107 -3.61 -13.13 -5.28
N THR A 108 -2.53 -13.58 -5.91
CA THR A 108 -2.49 -14.87 -6.59
C THR A 108 -1.74 -15.89 -5.74
N TYR A 109 -2.30 -17.07 -5.54
CA TYR A 109 -1.57 -18.16 -4.89
C TYR A 109 -0.56 -18.79 -5.87
N ASP A 110 0.71 -18.81 -5.49
CA ASP A 110 1.80 -19.45 -6.21
C ASP A 110 2.02 -20.82 -5.60
N GLU A 111 1.53 -21.87 -6.27
CA GLU A 111 1.61 -23.25 -5.78
C GLU A 111 3.05 -23.75 -5.66
N LEU A 112 3.94 -23.32 -6.55
CA LEU A 112 5.34 -23.72 -6.53
C LEU A 112 6.10 -23.13 -5.33
N GLY A 113 5.82 -21.86 -5.03
CA GLY A 113 6.40 -21.16 -3.89
C GLY A 113 5.62 -21.35 -2.59
N VAL A 114 4.44 -21.97 -2.62
CA VAL A 114 3.52 -22.14 -1.48
C VAL A 114 3.25 -20.82 -0.77
N ARG A 115 2.99 -19.76 -1.56
CA ARG A 115 2.86 -18.37 -1.08
C ARG A 115 1.87 -17.57 -1.91
N PHE A 116 1.38 -16.47 -1.37
CA PHE A 116 0.65 -15.46 -2.14
C PHE A 116 1.60 -14.43 -2.74
N ILE A 117 1.35 -14.06 -3.99
CA ILE A 117 2.12 -13.07 -4.74
C ILE A 117 1.20 -11.97 -5.28
N LEU A 118 1.76 -10.78 -5.49
CA LEU A 118 1.13 -9.68 -6.21
C LEU A 118 1.76 -9.59 -7.60
N LYS A 119 0.93 -9.71 -8.65
CA LYS A 119 1.36 -9.61 -10.05
C LYS A 119 0.31 -8.91 -10.90
N GLY A 120 0.70 -8.50 -12.12
CA GLY A 120 -0.24 -7.84 -13.03
C GLY A 120 -0.52 -6.38 -12.68
N ALA A 121 0.38 -5.74 -11.94
CA ALA A 121 0.25 -4.36 -11.52
C ALA A 121 1.49 -3.53 -11.85
N ILE A 122 1.30 -2.23 -12.03
CA ILE A 122 2.38 -1.24 -11.99
C ILE A 122 2.51 -0.82 -10.53
N PRO A 123 3.71 -0.87 -9.93
CA PRO A 123 3.92 -0.39 -8.57
C PRO A 123 3.97 1.14 -8.50
N ALA A 124 4.17 1.67 -7.30
CA ALA A 124 4.42 3.09 -7.10
C ALA A 124 5.63 3.59 -7.92
N GLN A 125 6.64 2.74 -8.12
CA GLN A 125 7.73 2.98 -9.07
C GLN A 125 7.24 2.68 -10.50
N GLU A 126 6.76 3.68 -11.21
CA GLU A 126 6.03 3.55 -12.48
C GLU A 126 6.93 3.17 -13.68
N THR A 127 8.24 3.09 -13.51
CA THR A 127 9.19 2.55 -14.50
C THR A 127 9.09 1.04 -14.71
N LEU A 128 8.43 0.33 -13.79
CA LEU A 128 8.17 -1.10 -13.88
C LEU A 128 6.92 -1.39 -14.71
N ASN A 129 6.91 -2.53 -15.42
CA ASN A 129 5.83 -2.90 -16.33
C ASN A 129 4.85 -3.88 -15.66
N ALA A 130 3.54 -3.64 -15.80
CA ALA A 130 2.49 -4.48 -15.21
C ALA A 130 2.58 -5.96 -15.62
N SER A 131 2.93 -6.24 -16.89
CA SER A 131 2.96 -7.62 -17.39
C SER A 131 4.07 -8.48 -16.81
N THR A 132 5.11 -7.86 -16.25
CA THR A 132 6.29 -8.56 -15.74
C THR A 132 6.51 -8.37 -14.25
N THR A 133 5.99 -7.30 -13.63
CA THR A 133 6.20 -7.01 -12.21
C THR A 133 5.60 -8.07 -11.30
N ILE A 134 6.42 -8.60 -10.41
CA ILE A 134 6.04 -9.56 -9.37
C ILE A 134 6.52 -9.03 -8.03
N ASN A 135 5.63 -9.02 -7.04
CA ASN A 135 5.94 -8.71 -5.64
C ASN A 135 6.71 -7.39 -5.45
N PRO A 136 6.17 -6.24 -5.87
CA PRO A 136 6.79 -4.97 -5.55
C PRO A 136 6.73 -4.72 -4.03
N PRO A 137 7.83 -4.25 -3.41
CA PRO A 137 8.02 -4.29 -1.96
C PRO A 137 7.06 -3.38 -1.17
N PHE A 138 6.77 -2.18 -1.67
CA PHE A 138 5.84 -1.28 -0.99
C PHE A 138 4.42 -1.85 -0.98
N GLU A 139 3.96 -2.34 -2.13
CA GLU A 139 2.64 -2.94 -2.28
C GLU A 139 2.50 -4.20 -1.42
N LEU A 140 3.51 -5.07 -1.38
CA LEU A 140 3.50 -6.25 -0.49
C LEU A 140 3.37 -5.84 0.98
N SER A 141 4.20 -4.91 1.43
CA SER A 141 4.17 -4.42 2.80
C SER A 141 2.81 -3.79 3.15
N TYR A 142 2.22 -3.06 2.19
CA TYR A 142 0.93 -2.42 2.39
C TYR A 142 -0.22 -3.43 2.39
N TRP A 143 -0.17 -4.47 1.53
CA TRP A 143 -1.12 -5.58 1.60
C TRP A 143 -1.10 -6.26 2.95
N TYR A 144 0.11 -6.62 3.41
CA TYR A 144 0.28 -7.22 4.73
C TYR A 144 -0.36 -6.38 5.84
N PHE A 145 0.01 -5.11 5.92
CA PHE A 145 -0.50 -4.17 6.92
C PHE A 145 -2.03 -4.06 6.87
N ALA A 146 -2.57 -3.77 5.69
CA ALA A 146 -4.01 -3.51 5.56
C ALA A 146 -4.87 -4.77 5.78
N MET A 147 -4.41 -5.94 5.36
CA MET A 147 -5.11 -7.19 5.64
C MET A 147 -5.14 -7.53 7.13
N GLN A 148 -4.06 -7.25 7.85
CA GLN A 148 -4.06 -7.37 9.32
C GLN A 148 -5.04 -6.40 9.97
N ILE A 149 -5.06 -5.14 9.54
CA ILE A 149 -6.02 -4.15 10.07
C ILE A 149 -7.46 -4.57 9.77
N ALA A 150 -7.75 -5.07 8.56
CA ALA A 150 -9.08 -5.56 8.22
C ALA A 150 -9.55 -6.70 9.14
N GLN A 151 -8.66 -7.61 9.52
CA GLN A 151 -8.96 -8.66 10.49
C GLN A 151 -9.22 -8.10 11.90
N ILE A 152 -8.43 -7.13 12.34
CA ILE A 152 -8.64 -6.44 13.63
C ILE A 152 -10.00 -5.72 13.63
N TRP A 153 -10.40 -5.14 12.50
CA TRP A 153 -11.69 -4.47 12.37
C TRP A 153 -12.87 -5.46 12.45
N ARG A 154 -12.72 -6.69 11.91
CA ARG A 154 -13.70 -7.76 12.13
C ARG A 154 -13.89 -8.05 13.61
N GLU A 155 -12.78 -8.24 14.34
CA GLU A 155 -12.81 -8.51 15.78
C GLU A 155 -13.45 -7.35 16.55
N ARG A 156 -13.13 -6.09 16.22
CA ARG A 156 -13.76 -4.90 16.83
C ARG A 156 -15.26 -4.81 16.52
N ALA A 157 -15.69 -5.30 15.36
CA ALA A 157 -17.10 -5.40 14.98
C ALA A 157 -17.82 -6.60 15.63
N GLY A 158 -17.13 -7.44 16.40
CA GLY A 158 -17.68 -8.65 16.99
C GLY A 158 -17.74 -9.85 16.04
N GLU A 159 -17.08 -9.78 14.90
CA GLU A 159 -17.02 -10.84 13.91
C GLU A 159 -15.79 -11.74 14.14
N LYS A 160 -15.88 -13.00 13.72
CA LYS A 160 -14.72 -13.90 13.69
C LYS A 160 -13.74 -13.48 12.59
N ARG A 161 -12.45 -13.75 12.80
CA ARG A 161 -11.43 -13.62 11.76
C ARG A 161 -11.79 -14.49 10.54
N ASN A 162 -11.45 -14.00 9.37
CA ASN A 162 -11.58 -14.75 8.13
C ASN A 162 -10.34 -15.63 7.93
N LEU A 163 -10.50 -16.93 7.89
CA LEU A 163 -9.39 -17.90 7.82
C LEU A 163 -8.60 -17.80 6.50
N GLU A 164 -9.26 -17.51 5.39
CA GLU A 164 -8.60 -17.33 4.10
C GLU A 164 -7.70 -16.07 4.11
N TRP A 165 -8.13 -15.01 4.80
CA TRP A 165 -7.31 -13.80 4.94
C TRP A 165 -6.15 -14.02 5.90
N ASP A 166 -6.33 -14.84 6.93
CA ASP A 166 -5.23 -15.22 7.83
C ASP A 166 -4.19 -16.04 7.05
N GLU A 167 -4.63 -16.97 6.18
CA GLU A 167 -3.74 -17.73 5.31
C GLU A 167 -2.96 -16.81 4.36
N LEU A 168 -3.62 -15.82 3.74
CA LEU A 168 -2.94 -14.83 2.91
C LEU A 168 -1.88 -14.05 3.71
N ILE A 169 -2.23 -13.56 4.89
CA ILE A 169 -1.32 -12.81 5.77
C ILE A 169 -0.10 -13.66 6.14
N ASP A 170 -0.31 -14.93 6.43
CA ASP A 170 0.76 -15.83 6.84
C ASP A 170 1.68 -16.24 5.71
N LYS A 171 1.12 -16.43 4.51
CA LYS A 171 1.82 -16.92 3.33
C LYS A 171 2.14 -15.82 2.31
N LEU A 172 1.92 -14.54 2.63
CA LEU A 172 2.30 -13.46 1.72
C LEU A 172 3.81 -13.47 1.50
N SER A 173 4.23 -13.33 0.24
CA SER A 173 5.64 -13.38 -0.14
C SER A 173 6.48 -12.39 0.65
N PRO A 174 7.68 -12.78 1.13
CA PRO A 174 8.63 -11.82 1.68
C PRO A 174 9.11 -10.86 0.58
N LEU A 175 9.66 -9.71 0.99
CA LEU A 175 10.30 -8.78 0.06
C LEU A 175 11.57 -9.41 -0.54
N ALA A 176 11.71 -9.33 -1.87
CA ALA A 176 12.88 -9.84 -2.56
C ALA A 176 14.11 -8.93 -2.37
N TYR A 177 15.28 -9.53 -2.27
CA TYR A 177 16.56 -8.84 -2.07
C TYR A 177 17.68 -9.52 -2.86
N ASN A 178 18.77 -8.78 -3.10
CA ASN A 178 19.97 -9.31 -3.76
C ASN A 178 20.99 -9.87 -2.76
N GLU A 179 22.12 -10.36 -3.28
CA GLU A 179 23.21 -10.94 -2.48
C GLU A 179 23.88 -9.93 -1.51
N ASP A 180 23.81 -8.64 -1.83
CA ASP A 180 24.32 -7.56 -0.98
C ASP A 180 23.36 -7.15 0.16
N GLY A 181 22.20 -7.81 0.27
CA GLY A 181 21.16 -7.49 1.25
C GLY A 181 20.43 -6.18 0.93
N LEU A 182 20.26 -5.86 -0.35
CA LEU A 182 19.49 -4.70 -0.82
C LEU A 182 18.15 -5.18 -1.38
N TYR A 183 17.04 -4.57 -0.96
CA TYR A 183 15.71 -4.88 -1.46
C TYR A 183 15.54 -4.44 -2.93
N LEU A 184 15.00 -5.34 -3.75
CA LEU A 184 14.76 -5.11 -5.17
C LEU A 184 13.51 -4.25 -5.39
N ALA A 185 13.43 -3.54 -6.53
CA ALA A 185 12.24 -2.80 -6.95
C ALA A 185 11.03 -3.71 -7.22
N ALA A 186 11.29 -4.96 -7.61
CA ALA A 186 10.34 -6.07 -7.70
C ALA A 186 11.12 -7.38 -7.70
N GLU A 187 10.47 -8.49 -7.38
CA GLU A 187 11.14 -9.81 -7.30
C GLU A 187 11.85 -10.20 -8.60
N ASN A 188 11.26 -9.87 -9.73
CA ASN A 188 11.85 -10.14 -11.04
C ASN A 188 12.77 -9.03 -11.57
N ALA A 189 12.94 -7.92 -10.83
CA ALA A 189 13.83 -6.82 -11.20
C ALA A 189 15.25 -7.04 -10.61
N ILE A 190 15.89 -8.16 -10.97
CA ILE A 190 17.21 -8.56 -10.44
C ILE A 190 18.32 -7.55 -10.71
N ASP A 191 18.17 -6.72 -11.75
CA ASP A 191 19.11 -5.67 -12.13
C ASP A 191 18.77 -4.30 -11.53
N THR A 192 17.96 -4.25 -10.45
CA THR A 192 17.50 -3.02 -9.80
C THR A 192 18.62 -1.98 -9.61
N TYR A 193 19.78 -2.41 -9.15
CA TYR A 193 20.91 -1.51 -8.82
C TYR A 193 21.93 -1.34 -9.95
N LYS A 194 21.67 -1.93 -11.11
CA LYS A 194 22.53 -1.86 -12.31
C LYS A 194 21.86 -1.10 -13.46
N ASP A 195 20.53 -1.10 -13.50
CA ASP A 195 19.76 -0.45 -14.56
C ASP A 195 19.23 0.91 -14.08
N ILE A 196 19.61 1.98 -14.75
CA ILE A 196 19.18 3.36 -14.43
C ILE A 196 17.66 3.55 -14.41
N ARG A 197 16.90 2.70 -15.10
CA ARG A 197 15.44 2.72 -15.06
C ARG A 197 14.87 2.43 -13.68
N PHE A 198 15.58 1.64 -12.87
CA PHE A 198 15.15 1.24 -11.53
C PHE A 198 15.74 2.11 -10.41
N THR A 199 16.64 3.02 -10.74
CA THR A 199 17.29 3.94 -9.79
C THR A 199 16.96 5.40 -10.07
N SER A 200 15.87 5.62 -10.75
CA SER A 200 15.22 6.90 -11.03
C SER A 200 13.72 6.77 -10.74
N ASP A 201 12.94 7.85 -10.86
CA ASP A 201 11.51 7.87 -10.52
C ASP A 201 11.30 7.78 -8.99
N HIS A 202 10.27 7.13 -8.49
CA HIS A 202 10.00 6.94 -7.08
C HIS A 202 10.86 5.82 -6.49
N MET A 203 11.50 6.06 -5.35
CA MET A 203 12.19 5.03 -4.56
C MET A 203 11.18 4.24 -3.71
N ALA A 204 10.22 3.59 -4.37
CA ALA A 204 9.04 3.01 -3.74
C ALA A 204 9.35 1.96 -2.66
N VAL A 205 10.49 1.28 -2.75
CA VAL A 205 10.96 0.32 -1.75
C VAL A 205 11.03 0.92 -0.35
N LEU A 206 11.40 2.20 -0.21
CA LEU A 206 11.48 2.88 1.08
C LEU A 206 10.08 3.15 1.67
N GLY A 207 9.03 3.17 0.85
CA GLY A 207 7.65 3.27 1.32
C GLY A 207 7.20 2.08 2.18
N ALA A 208 7.88 0.94 2.05
CA ALA A 208 7.58 -0.25 2.86
C ALA A 208 7.85 -0.04 4.36
N VAL A 209 8.73 0.92 4.71
CA VAL A 209 9.00 1.34 6.09
C VAL A 209 9.02 2.87 6.15
N GLY A 210 8.45 3.45 7.20
CA GLY A 210 8.35 4.89 7.37
C GLY A 210 6.98 5.43 6.98
N ILE A 211 6.47 5.13 5.77
CA ILE A 211 5.05 5.31 5.45
C ILE A 211 4.22 4.25 6.19
N LEU A 212 4.72 3.03 6.20
CA LEU A 212 4.12 1.89 6.89
C LEU A 212 4.95 1.51 8.12
N PRO A 213 4.33 0.93 9.15
CA PRO A 213 5.08 0.39 10.28
C PRO A 213 5.89 -0.84 9.86
N MET A 214 7.02 -1.05 10.53
CA MET A 214 7.81 -2.27 10.40
C MET A 214 6.93 -3.52 10.59
N ASN A 215 7.16 -4.54 9.78
CA ASN A 215 6.41 -5.78 9.82
C ASN A 215 7.30 -7.00 9.53
N LYS A 216 6.74 -8.22 9.68
CA LYS A 216 7.50 -9.49 9.56
C LYS A 216 8.12 -9.76 8.16
N LEU A 217 7.65 -9.06 7.12
CA LEU A 217 8.18 -9.23 5.76
C LEU A 217 9.52 -8.51 5.57
N ILE A 218 9.94 -7.68 6.52
CA ILE A 218 11.03 -6.73 6.39
C ILE A 218 12.14 -7.05 7.39
N ARG A 219 13.35 -7.16 6.89
CA ARG A 219 14.57 -7.23 7.70
C ARG A 219 15.13 -5.82 7.84
N GLU A 220 15.33 -5.39 9.08
CA GLU A 220 15.78 -4.04 9.40
C GLU A 220 17.17 -3.73 8.84
N ASP A 221 18.09 -4.69 8.94
CA ASP A 221 19.44 -4.58 8.41
C ASP A 221 19.45 -4.36 6.89
N TYR A 222 18.62 -5.09 6.15
CA TYR A 222 18.49 -4.95 4.69
C TYR A 222 17.85 -3.62 4.29
N MET A 223 16.88 -3.15 5.07
CA MET A 223 16.26 -1.85 4.79
C MET A 223 17.24 -0.69 5.05
N LYS A 224 18.05 -0.78 6.10
CA LYS A 224 19.13 0.20 6.35
C LYS A 224 20.15 0.21 5.22
N ASN A 225 20.60 -0.95 4.76
CA ASN A 225 21.51 -1.06 3.62
C ASN A 225 20.89 -0.47 2.34
N THR A 226 19.61 -0.77 2.08
CA THR A 226 18.87 -0.25 0.93
C THR A 226 18.73 1.28 0.98
N LEU A 227 18.39 1.84 2.15
CA LEU A 227 18.30 3.28 2.36
C LEU A 227 19.66 3.96 2.11
N GLN A 228 20.75 3.40 2.67
CA GLN A 228 22.09 3.95 2.48
C GLN A 228 22.51 3.91 1.01
N TRP A 229 22.27 2.79 0.33
CA TRP A 229 22.59 2.67 -1.08
C TRP A 229 21.83 3.70 -1.93
N ILE A 230 20.52 3.86 -1.69
CA ILE A 230 19.67 4.84 -2.38
C ILE A 230 20.20 6.25 -2.13
N TRP A 231 20.53 6.58 -0.87
CA TRP A 231 21.05 7.89 -0.52
C TRP A 231 22.31 8.25 -1.32
N ASP A 232 23.21 7.31 -1.49
CA ASP A 232 24.52 7.52 -2.12
C ASP A 232 24.46 7.46 -3.67
N ASN A 233 23.50 6.70 -4.25
CA ASN A 233 23.58 6.31 -5.66
C ASN A 233 22.32 6.65 -6.49
N TRP A 234 21.22 7.09 -5.86
CA TRP A 234 19.98 7.35 -6.58
C TRP A 234 20.11 8.51 -7.57
N ASN A 235 19.42 8.43 -8.71
CA ASN A 235 19.42 9.51 -9.69
C ASN A 235 18.47 10.64 -9.26
N TRP A 236 18.89 11.41 -8.27
CA TRP A 236 18.12 12.49 -7.67
C TRP A 236 17.63 13.54 -8.66
N GLY A 237 18.36 13.77 -9.77
CA GLY A 237 17.96 14.71 -10.80
C GLY A 237 16.75 14.27 -11.64
N LYS A 238 16.36 13.00 -11.54
CA LYS A 238 15.21 12.41 -12.25
C LYS A 238 14.11 11.91 -11.31
N THR A 239 14.23 12.13 -10.02
CA THR A 239 13.18 11.80 -9.06
C THR A 239 12.14 12.90 -8.96
N TRP A 240 10.96 12.58 -8.44
CA TRP A 240 9.90 13.56 -8.26
C TRP A 240 10.16 14.44 -7.03
N GLY A 241 9.85 15.76 -7.15
CA GLY A 241 10.13 16.71 -6.07
C GLY A 241 9.46 16.41 -4.73
N TRP A 242 8.37 15.65 -4.73
CA TRP A 242 7.65 15.21 -3.54
C TRP A 242 8.28 14.00 -2.82
N ASP A 243 9.21 13.28 -3.45
CA ASP A 243 9.94 12.19 -2.81
C ASP A 243 10.90 12.71 -1.73
N TYR A 244 11.42 13.92 -1.89
CA TYR A 244 12.31 14.53 -0.90
C TYR A 244 11.65 14.72 0.48
N PRO A 245 10.43 15.29 0.59
CA PRO A 245 9.73 15.32 1.88
C PRO A 245 9.45 13.92 2.43
N CYS A 246 9.15 12.93 1.57
CA CYS A 246 8.90 11.56 2.02
C CYS A 246 10.12 10.98 2.73
N LEU A 247 11.32 11.20 2.21
CA LEU A 247 12.57 10.74 2.83
C LEU A 247 12.83 11.43 4.17
N LEU A 248 12.47 12.70 4.33
CA LEU A 248 12.60 13.40 5.60
C LEU A 248 11.74 12.75 6.71
N TYR A 249 10.58 12.20 6.37
CA TYR A 249 9.73 11.48 7.34
C TYR A 249 10.24 10.07 7.64
N THR A 250 11.02 9.47 6.74
CA THR A 250 11.55 8.11 6.91
C THR A 250 12.97 8.09 7.48
N SER A 251 13.67 9.21 7.45
CA SER A 251 15.00 9.33 8.06
C SER A 251 14.89 9.47 9.58
N PRO A 252 15.70 8.76 10.36
CA PRO A 252 15.76 8.97 11.79
C PRO A 252 16.13 10.44 12.09
N SER A 253 15.37 11.06 12.99
CA SER A 253 15.67 12.42 13.43
C SER A 253 17.04 12.44 14.10
N PRO A 254 17.86 13.50 13.90
CA PRO A 254 19.11 13.68 14.67
C PRO A 254 18.92 13.72 16.19
N ARG A 255 17.66 13.78 16.66
CA ARG A 255 17.29 13.74 18.08
C ARG A 255 17.03 12.33 18.61
N ASP A 256 16.99 11.32 17.73
CA ASP A 256 16.72 9.93 18.08
C ASP A 256 18.01 9.09 18.18
N SER A 257 19.18 9.74 18.14
CA SER A 257 20.52 9.17 18.30
C SER A 257 21.09 9.43 19.69
#